data_f1f281d1882ab8b90890b566499f3cb9
#
_entry.id   f1f281d1882ab8b90890b566499f3cb9
#
_cell.length_a   1.000
_cell.length_b   1.000
_cell.length_c   1.000
_cell.angle_alpha   90.00
_cell.angle_beta   90.00
_cell.angle_gamma   90.00
#
_symmetry.space_group_name_H-M   'P 1'
#
loop_
_entity.id
_entity.type
_entity.pdbx_description
1 polymer ?
#
loop_
_entity_poly.entity_id
_entity_poly.type
_entity_poly.pdbx_seq_one_letter_code
_entity_poly.pdbx_strand_id
1 'polypeptide(L)'
;MKRILVFCAAALALVGCCKTQEQPKGITETLLLNDYRPVNVNNIPQTFVEKAKYPVIDMHSHDYIAAPEEVDSWVKAMDACGIQETHIMHCSWIGKPFEEVMAPYAKYGDRFKFWC
;
A
#
# COMPACT_ATOMS: atom_id res chain seq x y z
N MET A 1 11.20 69.56 -19.81
CA MET A 1 11.83 68.21 -19.74
C MET A 1 12.11 67.71 -18.33
N LYS A 2 12.32 68.54 -17.31
CA LYS A 2 12.57 68.07 -15.92
C LYS A 2 11.36 67.47 -15.17
N ARG A 3 10.12 67.74 -15.55
CA ARG A 3 8.91 67.24 -14.87
C ARG A 3 8.50 65.82 -15.30
N ILE A 4 8.90 65.35 -16.47
CA ILE A 4 8.59 64.00 -16.97
C ILE A 4 9.48 62.92 -16.32
N LEU A 5 10.73 63.28 -15.98
CA LEU A 5 11.68 62.39 -15.33
C LEU A 5 11.28 62.03 -13.89
N VAL A 6 10.59 62.91 -13.18
CA VAL A 6 10.14 62.67 -11.82
C VAL A 6 8.95 61.68 -11.75
N PHE A 7 8.08 61.73 -12.75
CA PHE A 7 6.95 60.77 -12.86
C PHE A 7 7.39 59.35 -13.21
N CYS A 8 8.41 59.19 -14.04
CA CYS A 8 8.94 57.86 -14.35
C CYS A 8 9.67 57.21 -13.16
N ALA A 9 10.37 58.02 -12.34
CA ALA A 9 11.03 57.48 -11.13
C ALA A 9 10.05 57.03 -10.05
N ALA A 10 8.92 57.72 -9.90
CA ALA A 10 7.85 57.34 -8.94
C ALA A 10 7.09 56.09 -9.39
N ALA A 11 6.91 55.88 -10.70
CA ALA A 11 6.26 54.66 -11.24
C ALA A 11 7.12 53.38 -11.07
N LEU A 12 8.45 53.52 -11.17
CA LEU A 12 9.35 52.37 -10.95
C LEU A 12 9.46 51.94 -9.47
N ALA A 13 9.22 52.83 -8.52
CA ALA A 13 9.27 52.49 -7.08
C ALA A 13 8.05 51.67 -6.61
N LEU A 14 6.94 51.67 -7.36
CA LEU A 14 5.73 50.93 -6.96
C LEU A 14 5.72 49.45 -7.45
N VAL A 15 6.63 49.05 -8.33
CA VAL A 15 6.68 47.67 -8.83
C VAL A 15 7.55 46.75 -7.96
N GLY A 16 8.28 47.30 -6.97
CA GLY A 16 9.28 46.59 -6.19
C GLY A 16 8.78 45.92 -4.89
N CYS A 17 7.48 45.93 -4.58
CA CYS A 17 7.00 45.48 -3.25
C CYS A 17 5.93 44.38 -3.28
N CYS A 18 5.77 43.63 -4.37
CA CYS A 18 5.07 42.34 -4.26
C CYS A 18 6.08 41.25 -3.88
N LYS A 19 6.48 41.21 -2.62
CA LYS A 19 6.95 39.96 -2.02
C LYS A 19 5.78 38.99 -2.07
N THR A 20 5.82 38.03 -2.98
CA THR A 20 4.96 36.85 -2.92
C THR A 20 5.21 36.21 -1.57
N GLN A 21 4.29 36.39 -0.61
CA GLN A 21 4.30 35.59 0.59
C GLN A 21 4.06 34.15 0.15
N GLU A 22 5.10 33.32 0.23
CA GLU A 22 4.92 31.89 0.13
C GLU A 22 3.90 31.48 1.19
N GLN A 23 2.77 30.99 0.76
CA GLN A 23 1.79 30.40 1.68
C GLN A 23 2.48 29.23 2.40
N PRO A 24 2.27 29.07 3.71
CA PRO A 24 2.82 27.94 4.42
C PRO A 24 2.31 26.65 3.77
N LYS A 25 3.24 25.78 3.40
CA LYS A 25 2.91 24.48 2.79
C LYS A 25 1.98 23.71 3.71
N GLY A 26 0.91 23.18 3.15
CA GLY A 26 -0.01 22.31 3.88
C GLY A 26 0.69 21.03 4.35
N ILE A 27 0.13 20.37 5.35
CA ILE A 27 0.67 19.11 5.88
C ILE A 27 0.78 18.02 4.79
N THR A 28 -0.10 18.06 3.81
CA THR A 28 -0.09 17.14 2.65
C THR A 28 1.09 17.35 1.70
N GLU A 29 1.72 18.52 1.73
CA GLU A 29 2.88 18.85 0.90
C GLU A 29 4.22 18.60 1.61
N THR A 30 4.20 18.46 2.94
CA THR A 30 5.39 18.33 3.78
C THR A 30 5.53 16.98 4.45
N LEU A 31 4.43 16.25 4.63
CA LEU A 31 4.43 14.93 5.26
C LEU A 31 4.91 13.87 4.27
N LEU A 32 6.03 13.26 4.56
CA LEU A 32 6.52 12.11 3.79
C LEU A 32 5.68 10.86 4.12
N LEU A 33 5.48 10.01 3.14
CA LEU A 33 4.73 8.76 3.31
C LEU A 33 5.34 7.88 4.42
N ASN A 34 6.66 7.84 4.52
CA ASN A 34 7.36 7.10 5.58
C ASN A 34 7.09 7.64 7.00
N ASP A 35 6.70 8.91 7.12
CA ASP A 35 6.43 9.57 8.40
C ASP A 35 4.94 9.60 8.73
N TYR A 36 4.10 9.14 7.77
CA TYR A 36 2.66 9.08 7.96
C TYR A 36 2.29 8.05 9.01
N ARG A 37 1.78 8.53 10.14
CA ARG A 37 1.31 7.70 11.27
C ARG A 37 -0.12 8.10 11.61
N PRO A 38 -1.11 7.60 10.87
CA PRO A 38 -2.50 7.93 11.15
C PRO A 38 -2.90 7.44 12.53
N VAL A 39 -3.58 8.28 13.28
CA VAL A 39 -4.21 7.93 14.55
C VAL A 39 -5.69 7.68 14.28
N ASN A 40 -6.19 6.54 14.74
CA ASN A 40 -7.60 6.24 14.64
C ASN A 40 -8.40 7.21 15.52
N VAL A 41 -9.33 7.94 14.91
CA VAL A 41 -10.20 8.88 15.62
C VAL A 41 -11.32 8.15 16.41
N ASN A 42 -11.57 6.89 16.08
CA ASN A 42 -12.52 6.04 16.79
C ASN A 42 -11.79 5.35 17.95
N ASN A 43 -12.20 5.64 19.17
CA ASN A 43 -11.63 5.01 20.36
C ASN A 43 -12.21 3.60 20.55
N ILE A 44 -11.92 2.70 19.62
CA ILE A 44 -12.38 1.31 19.62
C ILE A 44 -11.40 0.48 20.45
N PRO A 45 -11.86 -0.30 21.45
CA PRO A 45 -11.01 -1.23 22.16
C PRO A 45 -10.32 -2.19 21.20
N GLN A 46 -9.01 -2.33 21.32
CA GLN A 46 -8.27 -3.31 20.52
C GLN A 46 -8.33 -4.66 21.18
N THR A 47 -8.71 -5.66 20.41
CA THR A 47 -8.65 -7.07 20.81
C THR A 47 -7.48 -7.72 20.09
N PHE A 48 -6.60 -8.35 20.85
CA PHE A 48 -5.53 -9.15 20.29
C PHE A 48 -5.98 -10.60 20.19
N VAL A 49 -6.02 -11.14 18.97
CA VAL A 49 -6.37 -12.53 18.69
C VAL A 49 -5.17 -13.16 17.99
N GLU A 50 -4.45 -14.02 18.70
CA GLU A 50 -3.25 -14.68 18.15
C GLU A 50 -3.62 -15.73 17.09
N LYS A 51 -4.71 -16.47 17.32
CA LYS A 51 -5.12 -17.58 16.47
C LYS A 51 -6.63 -17.71 16.45
N ALA A 52 -7.18 -18.08 15.32
CA ALA A 52 -8.59 -18.40 15.19
C ALA A 52 -8.98 -19.57 16.10
N LYS A 53 -10.15 -19.48 16.74
CA LYS A 53 -10.70 -20.52 17.61
C LYS A 53 -11.10 -21.79 16.84
N TYR A 54 -11.54 -21.61 15.60
CA TYR A 54 -11.96 -22.68 14.70
C TYR A 54 -11.09 -22.67 13.45
N PRO A 55 -10.96 -23.81 12.73
CA PRO A 55 -10.30 -23.83 11.44
C PRO A 55 -10.85 -22.76 10.51
N VAL A 56 -9.98 -22.02 9.89
CA VAL A 56 -10.32 -20.93 8.97
C VAL A 56 -10.03 -21.36 7.55
N ILE A 57 -10.94 -21.02 6.65
CA ILE A 57 -10.72 -21.11 5.19
C ILE A 57 -10.55 -19.69 4.68
N ASP A 58 -9.38 -19.39 4.11
CA ASP A 58 -9.14 -18.15 3.39
C ASP A 58 -9.72 -18.31 1.97
N MET A 59 -10.79 -17.59 1.70
CA MET A 59 -11.53 -17.70 0.45
C MET A 59 -10.99 -16.82 -0.68
N HIS A 60 -9.96 -16.00 -0.43
CA HIS A 60 -9.45 -15.07 -1.43
C HIS A 60 -7.99 -14.73 -1.20
N SER A 61 -7.13 -15.45 -1.85
CA SER A 61 -5.71 -15.15 -1.93
C SER A 61 -5.23 -15.16 -3.38
N HIS A 62 -3.98 -14.84 -3.62
CA HIS A 62 -3.38 -14.81 -4.94
C HIS A 62 -2.05 -15.56 -4.97
N ASP A 63 -1.65 -16.01 -6.16
CA ASP A 63 -0.41 -16.75 -6.43
C ASP A 63 0.81 -15.81 -6.57
N TYR A 64 1.24 -15.18 -5.49
CA TYR A 64 2.42 -14.31 -5.48
C TYR A 64 3.74 -15.06 -5.30
N ILE A 65 3.70 -16.38 -5.24
CA ILE A 65 4.83 -17.24 -4.94
C ILE A 65 5.65 -17.50 -6.20
N ALA A 66 6.95 -17.26 -6.10
CA ALA A 66 7.90 -17.52 -7.17
C ALA A 66 8.70 -18.82 -6.97
N ALA A 67 8.82 -19.32 -5.73
CA ALA A 67 9.63 -20.48 -5.40
C ALA A 67 8.94 -21.42 -4.38
N PRO A 68 9.16 -22.74 -4.45
CA PRO A 68 8.53 -23.71 -3.53
C PRO A 68 8.81 -23.44 -2.03
N GLU A 69 9.96 -22.86 -1.69
CA GLU A 69 10.34 -22.52 -0.31
C GLU A 69 9.47 -21.43 0.29
N GLU A 70 8.90 -20.58 -0.56
CA GLU A 70 7.95 -19.54 -0.13
C GLU A 70 6.62 -20.17 0.26
N VAL A 71 6.21 -21.26 -0.41
CA VAL A 71 5.02 -22.04 -0.02
C VAL A 71 5.20 -22.64 1.37
N ASP A 72 6.38 -23.18 1.68
CA ASP A 72 6.70 -23.71 3.01
C ASP A 72 6.56 -22.63 4.09
N SER A 73 6.99 -21.42 3.80
CA SER A 73 6.86 -20.27 4.69
C SER A 73 5.40 -19.83 4.87
N TRP A 74 4.65 -19.85 3.79
CA TRP A 74 3.21 -19.55 3.82
C TRP A 74 2.44 -20.57 4.66
N VAL A 75 2.68 -21.86 4.47
CA VAL A 75 2.04 -22.92 5.27
C VAL A 75 2.35 -22.76 6.77
N LYS A 76 3.58 -22.42 7.13
CA LYS A 76 3.93 -22.10 8.53
C LYS A 76 3.13 -20.94 9.08
N ALA A 77 2.93 -19.89 8.29
CA ALA A 77 2.10 -18.75 8.70
C ALA A 77 0.62 -19.15 8.84
N MET A 78 0.09 -19.95 7.90
CA MET A 78 -1.28 -20.51 8.00
C MET A 78 -1.46 -21.30 9.28
N ASP A 79 -0.51 -22.18 9.61
CA ASP A 79 -0.56 -23.01 10.84
C ASP A 79 -0.55 -22.15 12.11
N ALA A 80 0.30 -21.11 12.13
CA ALA A 80 0.38 -20.18 13.23
C ALA A 80 -0.94 -19.43 13.46
N CYS A 81 -1.65 -19.06 12.39
CA CYS A 81 -2.92 -18.32 12.45
C CYS A 81 -4.16 -19.23 12.57
N GLY A 82 -4.02 -20.54 12.38
CA GLY A 82 -5.14 -21.50 12.36
C GLY A 82 -5.91 -21.53 11.03
N ILE A 83 -5.27 -21.16 9.93
CA ILE A 83 -5.82 -21.26 8.58
C ILE A 83 -5.61 -22.69 8.09
N GLN A 84 -6.69 -23.38 7.81
CA GLN A 84 -6.68 -24.78 7.35
C GLN A 84 -6.47 -24.87 5.83
N GLU A 85 -7.12 -24.00 5.09
CA GLU A 85 -7.16 -24.04 3.63
C GLU A 85 -7.16 -22.62 3.08
N THR A 86 -6.50 -22.41 1.94
CA THR A 86 -6.48 -21.13 1.23
C THR A 86 -6.92 -21.35 -0.22
N HIS A 87 -7.85 -20.53 -0.68
CA HIS A 87 -8.33 -20.49 -2.04
C HIS A 87 -7.58 -19.43 -2.83
N ILE A 88 -6.82 -19.86 -3.82
CA ILE A 88 -6.01 -18.98 -4.67
C ILE A 88 -6.79 -18.65 -5.93
N MET A 89 -7.02 -17.37 -6.12
CA MET A 89 -7.54 -16.82 -7.37
C MET A 89 -6.37 -16.53 -8.30
N HIS A 90 -6.22 -17.36 -9.33
CA HIS A 90 -5.14 -17.21 -10.30
C HIS A 90 -5.42 -16.02 -11.22
N CYS A 91 -4.55 -15.01 -11.18
CA CYS A 91 -4.66 -13.82 -12.03
C CYS A 91 -3.32 -13.30 -12.57
N SER A 92 -2.21 -13.88 -12.14
CA SER A 92 -0.90 -13.22 -12.27
C SER A 92 -0.07 -13.70 -13.46
N TRP A 93 -0.38 -14.84 -14.05
CA TRP A 93 0.50 -15.46 -15.03
C TRP A 93 -0.20 -15.73 -16.36
N ILE A 94 -0.63 -14.67 -17.02
CA ILE A 94 -1.19 -14.78 -18.38
C ILE A 94 -0.18 -15.49 -19.28
N GLY A 95 -0.60 -16.63 -19.87
CA GLY A 95 0.20 -17.40 -20.81
C GLY A 95 1.04 -18.53 -20.22
N LYS A 96 1.03 -18.77 -18.89
CA LYS A 96 1.60 -19.98 -18.30
C LYS A 96 0.57 -21.10 -18.23
N PRO A 97 0.94 -22.35 -18.47
CA PRO A 97 0.09 -23.50 -18.20
C PRO A 97 -0.31 -23.55 -16.71
N PHE A 98 -1.56 -23.91 -16.44
CA PHE A 98 -2.09 -23.96 -15.06
C PHE A 98 -1.31 -24.92 -14.17
N GLU A 99 -0.83 -26.01 -14.72
CA GLU A 99 -0.02 -27.03 -14.04
C GLU A 99 1.30 -26.44 -13.53
N GLU A 100 1.92 -25.52 -14.26
CA GLU A 100 3.14 -24.85 -13.82
C GLU A 100 2.87 -23.93 -12.64
N VAL A 101 1.71 -23.30 -12.60
CA VAL A 101 1.31 -22.43 -11.49
C VAL A 101 1.06 -23.25 -10.22
N MET A 102 0.46 -24.43 -10.36
CA MET A 102 0.17 -25.31 -9.21
C MET A 102 1.39 -26.08 -8.71
N ALA A 103 2.39 -26.31 -9.56
CA ALA A 103 3.54 -27.17 -9.22
C ALA A 103 4.23 -26.82 -7.89
N PRO A 104 4.49 -25.55 -7.52
CA PRO A 104 5.09 -25.19 -6.24
C PRO A 104 4.28 -25.63 -5.03
N TYR A 105 2.95 -25.74 -5.17
CA TYR A 105 2.00 -26.05 -4.11
C TYR A 105 1.73 -27.55 -3.96
N ALA A 106 2.20 -28.40 -4.90
CA ALA A 106 1.85 -29.82 -5.00
C ALA A 106 2.12 -30.59 -3.69
N LYS A 107 3.17 -30.23 -2.94
CA LYS A 107 3.51 -30.81 -1.63
C LYS A 107 2.38 -30.63 -0.59
N TYR A 108 1.57 -29.61 -0.76
CA TYR A 108 0.52 -29.19 0.17
C TYR A 108 -0.85 -29.13 -0.49
N GLY A 109 -1.15 -30.08 -1.40
CA GLY A 109 -2.35 -30.06 -2.24
C GLY A 109 -3.69 -29.96 -1.50
N ASP A 110 -3.76 -30.45 -0.26
CA ASP A 110 -4.97 -30.32 0.57
C ASP A 110 -5.14 -28.95 1.22
N ARG A 111 -4.07 -28.14 1.19
CA ARG A 111 -4.05 -26.82 1.84
C ARG A 111 -4.40 -25.70 0.87
N PHE A 112 -4.31 -25.95 -0.43
CA PHE A 112 -4.52 -24.94 -1.48
C PHE A 112 -5.55 -25.41 -2.51
N LYS A 113 -6.52 -24.56 -2.79
CA LYS A 113 -7.47 -24.72 -3.89
C LYS A 113 -7.28 -23.57 -4.88
N PHE A 114 -7.46 -23.86 -6.16
CA PHE A 114 -7.25 -22.90 -7.22
C PHE A 114 -8.55 -22.63 -7.97
N TRP A 115 -8.77 -21.37 -8.27
CA TRP A 115 -9.88 -20.88 -9.09
C TRP A 115 -9.32 -20.19 -10.33
N CYS A 116 -9.89 -20.44 -11.49
CA CYS A 116 -9.56 -19.82 -12.79
C CYS A 116 -10.68 -18.88 -13.23
#